data_5958b4529657513b2d6e5f6123b90eaf
#
_entry.id   5958b4529657513b2d6e5f6123b90eaf
#
_cell.length_a   1.000
_cell.length_b   1.000
_cell.length_c   1.000
_cell.angle_alpha   90.00
_cell.angle_beta   90.00
_cell.angle_gamma   90.00
#
_symmetry.space_group_name_H-M   'P 1'
#
loop_
_entity.id
_entity.type
_entity.pdbx_description
1 polymer ?
#
loop_
_entity_poly.entity_id
_entity_poly.type
_entity_poly.pdbx_seq_one_letter_code
_entity_poly.pdbx_strand_id
1 'polypeptide(L)'
;MKQGTILIVDDNRNILTTVKMLLENTFEHIVAIANPNNIPAHLREDKPDVVLLDMNFQSGINSGNEGLYWLGQIKKMRPQAKVVLFTAYADIELAVSGIKAGATDFIVKPFDNDKLIATLKEACSKSAGGSDAGSGE
;
A
#
# COMPACT_ATOMS: atom_id res chain seq x y z
N MET A 1 19.33 -0.62 -8.37
CA MET A 1 18.36 -1.18 -9.31
C MET A 1 16.95 -0.89 -8.80
N LYS A 2 16.08 -0.43 -9.68
CA LYS A 2 14.73 -0.08 -9.26
C LYS A 2 13.86 -1.32 -9.07
N GLN A 3 12.92 -1.18 -8.12
CA GLN A 3 11.93 -2.23 -7.88
C GLN A 3 10.85 -2.17 -8.99
N GLY A 4 9.86 -3.02 -8.92
CA GLY A 4 8.82 -3.13 -9.93
C GLY A 4 7.82 -1.98 -9.93
N THR A 5 6.54 -2.30 -9.81
CA THR A 5 5.45 -1.31 -9.91
C THR A 5 4.80 -1.11 -8.55
N ILE A 6 4.56 0.16 -8.19
CA ILE A 6 3.82 0.49 -6.98
C ILE A 6 2.58 1.29 -7.35
N LEU A 7 1.46 0.96 -6.69
CA LEU A 7 0.22 1.71 -6.79
C LEU A 7 0.02 2.45 -5.47
N ILE A 8 -0.12 3.77 -5.54
CA ILE A 8 -0.32 4.61 -4.37
C ILE A 8 -1.76 5.11 -4.39
N VAL A 9 -2.50 4.84 -3.33
CA VAL A 9 -3.91 5.21 -3.23
C VAL A 9 -4.11 6.10 -2.02
N ASP A 10 -4.39 7.38 -2.24
CA ASP A 10 -4.60 8.34 -1.16
C ASP A 10 -5.37 9.53 -1.74
N ASP A 11 -6.45 9.94 -1.09
CA ASP A 11 -7.25 11.05 -1.62
C ASP A 11 -6.63 12.43 -1.36
N ASN A 12 -5.52 12.48 -0.63
CA ASN A 12 -4.78 13.72 -0.44
C ASN A 12 -3.74 13.87 -1.56
N ARG A 13 -3.99 14.80 -2.46
CA ARG A 13 -3.13 14.95 -3.64
C ARG A 13 -1.71 15.39 -3.31
N ASN A 14 -1.55 16.15 -2.22
CA ASN A 14 -0.20 16.54 -1.79
C ASN A 14 0.61 15.34 -1.36
N ILE A 15 -0.02 14.39 -0.69
CA ILE A 15 0.65 13.16 -0.30
C ILE A 15 1.02 12.34 -1.53
N LEU A 16 0.11 12.24 -2.50
CA LEU A 16 0.41 11.51 -3.73
C LEU A 16 1.64 12.08 -4.43
N THR A 17 1.69 13.40 -4.55
CA THR A 17 2.80 14.07 -5.22
C THR A 17 4.11 13.83 -4.46
N THR A 18 4.08 14.02 -3.14
CA THR A 18 5.27 13.86 -2.31
C THR A 18 5.80 12.43 -2.36
N VAL A 19 4.93 11.47 -2.17
CA VAL A 19 5.35 10.06 -2.14
C VAL A 19 5.86 9.63 -3.51
N LYS A 20 5.19 10.07 -4.58
CA LYS A 20 5.64 9.75 -5.92
C LYS A 20 7.07 10.26 -6.16
N MET A 21 7.35 11.49 -5.74
CA MET A 21 8.69 12.05 -5.88
C MET A 21 9.72 11.27 -5.06
N LEU A 22 9.36 10.88 -3.86
CA LEU A 22 10.28 10.14 -2.99
C LEU A 22 10.63 8.78 -3.56
N LEU A 23 9.72 8.18 -4.34
CA LEU A 23 9.90 6.81 -4.82
C LEU A 23 10.40 6.72 -6.25
N GLU A 24 10.57 7.85 -6.94
CA GLU A 24 10.88 7.78 -8.36
C GLU A 24 12.21 7.12 -8.68
N ASN A 25 13.14 7.09 -7.72
CA ASN A 25 14.40 6.38 -7.91
C ASN A 25 14.37 4.97 -7.34
N THR A 26 13.26 4.58 -6.74
CA THR A 26 13.12 3.29 -6.06
C THR A 26 12.31 2.30 -6.89
N PHE A 27 11.27 2.77 -7.56
CA PHE A 27 10.38 1.91 -8.35
C PHE A 27 10.44 2.29 -9.82
N GLU A 28 10.30 1.28 -10.68
CA GLU A 28 10.31 1.51 -12.13
C GLU A 28 9.05 2.20 -12.59
N HIS A 29 7.91 1.78 -12.04
CA HIS A 29 6.62 2.35 -12.42
C HIS A 29 5.87 2.74 -11.16
N ILE A 30 5.40 3.98 -11.14
CA ILE A 30 4.65 4.49 -10.00
C ILE A 30 3.33 5.02 -10.51
N VAL A 31 2.24 4.45 -10.00
CA VAL A 31 0.89 4.87 -10.35
C VAL A 31 0.27 5.45 -9.08
N ALA A 32 -0.23 6.69 -9.18
CA ALA A 32 -0.83 7.36 -8.02
C ALA A 32 -2.26 7.70 -8.35
N ILE A 33 -3.20 7.25 -7.52
CA ILE A 33 -4.62 7.51 -7.75
C ILE A 33 -5.25 8.05 -6.47
N ALA A 34 -6.20 8.96 -6.65
CA ALA A 34 -6.91 9.58 -5.54
C ALA A 34 -8.23 8.88 -5.24
N ASN A 35 -8.79 8.18 -6.20
CA ASN A 35 -10.10 7.55 -6.04
C ASN A 35 -9.93 6.03 -5.92
N PRO A 36 -10.25 5.46 -4.75
CA PRO A 36 -10.08 4.02 -4.56
C PRO A 36 -10.94 3.17 -5.47
N ASN A 37 -12.00 3.74 -6.04
CA ASN A 37 -12.85 2.99 -6.97
C ASN A 37 -12.11 2.60 -8.24
N ASN A 38 -10.97 3.24 -8.51
CA ASN A 38 -10.14 2.91 -9.66
C ASN A 38 -9.14 1.79 -9.37
N ILE A 39 -9.09 1.31 -8.14
CA ILE A 39 -8.14 0.24 -7.76
C ILE A 39 -8.31 -1.00 -8.64
N PRO A 40 -9.53 -1.53 -8.86
CA PRO A 40 -9.65 -2.77 -9.63
C PRO A 40 -9.07 -2.67 -11.03
N ALA A 41 -9.30 -1.55 -11.71
CA ALA A 41 -8.77 -1.38 -13.07
C ALA A 41 -7.25 -1.38 -13.06
N HIS A 42 -6.63 -0.69 -12.09
CA HIS A 42 -5.18 -0.63 -12.02
C HIS A 42 -4.56 -1.95 -11.59
N LEU A 43 -5.25 -2.72 -10.78
CA LEU A 43 -4.76 -4.06 -10.44
C LEU A 43 -4.65 -4.93 -11.67
N ARG A 44 -5.62 -4.81 -12.59
CA ARG A 44 -5.62 -5.61 -13.81
C ARG A 44 -4.62 -5.09 -14.82
N GLU A 45 -4.54 -3.77 -14.97
CA GLU A 45 -3.77 -3.16 -16.06
C GLU A 45 -2.31 -2.97 -15.71
N ASP A 46 -2.05 -2.47 -14.50
CA ASP A 46 -0.68 -2.13 -14.10
C ASP A 46 0.00 -3.25 -13.34
N LYS A 47 -0.77 -4.17 -12.80
CA LYS A 47 -0.27 -5.35 -12.07
C LYS A 47 0.78 -4.96 -11.03
N PRO A 48 0.41 -4.10 -10.07
CA PRO A 48 1.38 -3.61 -9.10
C PRO A 48 1.91 -4.72 -8.21
N ASP A 49 3.17 -4.59 -7.85
CA ASP A 49 3.82 -5.50 -6.89
C ASP A 49 3.54 -5.07 -5.47
N VAL A 50 3.40 -3.77 -5.26
CA VAL A 50 3.11 -3.19 -3.94
C VAL A 50 2.00 -2.17 -4.09
N VAL A 51 1.11 -2.13 -3.11
CA VAL A 51 0.06 -1.11 -3.03
C VAL A 51 0.22 -0.38 -1.71
N LEU A 52 0.40 0.93 -1.76
CA LEU A 52 0.37 1.77 -0.56
C LEU A 52 -1.04 2.31 -0.46
N LEU A 53 -1.77 1.85 0.53
CA LEU A 53 -3.21 2.08 0.64
C LEU A 53 -3.55 2.95 1.85
N ASP A 54 -4.10 4.12 1.59
CA ASP A 54 -4.58 4.99 2.65
C ASP A 54 -5.72 4.31 3.40
N MET A 55 -5.70 4.41 4.73
CA MET A 55 -6.74 3.83 5.57
C MET A 55 -7.93 4.76 5.73
N ASN A 56 -7.73 6.05 5.52
CA ASN A 56 -8.75 7.06 5.81
C ASN A 56 -9.06 7.91 4.60
N PHE A 57 -10.10 7.54 3.87
CA PHE A 57 -10.56 8.35 2.75
C PHE A 57 -11.58 9.35 3.27
N GLN A 58 -11.39 10.60 2.91
CA GLN A 58 -12.23 11.68 3.44
C GLN A 58 -13.69 11.58 2.99
N SER A 59 -13.89 10.99 1.83
CA SER A 59 -15.24 10.81 1.34
C SER A 59 -15.99 9.71 2.06
N GLY A 60 -15.30 8.90 2.85
CA GLY A 60 -15.93 7.81 3.54
C GLY A 60 -16.61 8.25 4.80
N ILE A 61 -17.73 7.65 5.10
CA ILE A 61 -18.46 7.92 6.31
C ILE A 61 -17.82 7.22 7.48
N ASN A 62 -17.24 6.06 7.24
CA ASN A 62 -16.66 5.22 8.29
C ASN A 62 -15.17 5.18 8.13
N SER A 63 -14.48 6.04 8.85
CA SER A 63 -13.03 6.09 8.83
C SER A 63 -12.43 4.72 9.08
N GLY A 64 -11.49 4.33 8.25
CA GLY A 64 -10.76 3.10 8.44
C GLY A 64 -11.42 1.87 7.86
N ASN A 65 -12.75 1.82 7.86
CA ASN A 65 -13.47 0.66 7.33
C ASN A 65 -13.29 0.55 5.82
N GLU A 66 -13.22 1.69 5.15
CA GLU A 66 -13.03 1.70 3.71
C GLU A 66 -11.65 1.15 3.34
N GLY A 67 -10.63 1.50 4.12
CA GLY A 67 -9.30 0.95 3.90
C GLY A 67 -9.27 -0.55 4.05
N LEU A 68 -9.92 -1.06 5.10
CA LEU A 68 -9.97 -2.51 5.30
C LEU A 68 -10.75 -3.20 4.18
N TYR A 69 -11.83 -2.59 3.72
CA TYR A 69 -12.58 -3.11 2.59
C TYR A 69 -11.69 -3.26 1.36
N TRP A 70 -10.96 -2.21 1.01
CA TRP A 70 -10.12 -2.25 -0.18
C TRP A 70 -8.95 -3.21 -0.02
N LEU A 71 -8.41 -3.33 1.20
CA LEU A 71 -7.39 -4.34 1.46
C LEU A 71 -7.91 -5.73 1.10
N GLY A 72 -9.13 -6.05 1.54
CA GLY A 72 -9.74 -7.33 1.22
C GLY A 72 -9.92 -7.53 -0.27
N GLN A 73 -10.37 -6.50 -0.97
CA GLN A 73 -10.56 -6.57 -2.43
C GLN A 73 -9.24 -6.79 -3.16
N ILE A 74 -8.20 -6.07 -2.75
CA ILE A 74 -6.89 -6.21 -3.37
C ILE A 74 -6.36 -7.62 -3.19
N LYS A 75 -6.46 -8.15 -1.97
CA LYS A 75 -5.96 -9.50 -1.69
C LYS A 75 -6.75 -10.55 -2.46
N LYS A 76 -8.03 -10.30 -2.69
CA LYS A 76 -8.87 -11.22 -3.45
C LYS A 76 -8.55 -11.16 -4.94
N MET A 77 -8.36 -9.98 -5.48
CA MET A 77 -8.15 -9.77 -6.91
C MET A 77 -6.72 -10.05 -7.34
N ARG A 78 -5.76 -9.75 -6.49
CA ARG A 78 -4.35 -9.95 -6.81
C ARG A 78 -3.61 -10.39 -5.55
N PRO A 79 -3.71 -11.68 -5.18
CA PRO A 79 -3.15 -12.16 -3.91
C PRO A 79 -1.65 -11.94 -3.76
N GLN A 80 -0.91 -11.88 -4.86
CA GLN A 80 0.53 -11.68 -4.80
C GLN A 80 0.93 -10.23 -4.57
N ALA A 81 0.01 -9.28 -4.69
CA ALA A 81 0.34 -7.87 -4.40
C ALA A 81 0.55 -7.70 -2.91
N LYS A 82 1.61 -6.99 -2.54
CA LYS A 82 1.87 -6.66 -1.15
C LYS A 82 1.17 -5.36 -0.82
N VAL A 83 0.43 -5.33 0.27
CA VAL A 83 -0.30 -4.14 0.67
C VAL A 83 0.37 -3.54 1.90
N VAL A 84 0.78 -2.28 1.81
CA VAL A 84 1.30 -1.52 2.93
C VAL A 84 0.26 -0.46 3.26
N LEU A 85 -0.21 -0.44 4.50
CA LEU A 85 -1.27 0.48 4.90
C LEU A 85 -0.68 1.81 5.30
N PHE A 86 -1.37 2.90 4.94
CA PHE A 86 -0.91 4.25 5.22
C PHE A 86 -1.93 4.87 6.17
N THR A 87 -1.56 5.08 7.43
CA THR A 87 -2.53 5.37 8.48
C THR A 87 -2.10 6.53 9.36
N ALA A 88 -3.08 7.25 9.91
CA ALA A 88 -2.80 8.27 10.90
C ALA A 88 -2.47 7.62 12.24
N TYR A 89 -1.71 8.33 13.07
CA TYR A 89 -1.32 7.83 14.38
C TYR A 89 -2.52 7.35 15.19
N ALA A 90 -3.62 8.11 15.13
CA ALA A 90 -4.82 7.79 15.90
C ALA A 90 -5.49 6.49 15.46
N ASP A 91 -5.15 5.99 14.29
CA ASP A 91 -5.80 4.82 13.69
C ASP A 91 -4.91 3.59 13.62
N ILE A 92 -3.86 3.55 14.46
CA ILE A 92 -2.93 2.43 14.47
C ILE A 92 -3.63 1.11 14.73
N GLU A 93 -4.68 1.11 15.56
CA GLU A 93 -5.41 -0.13 15.82
C GLU A 93 -6.08 -0.69 14.57
N LEU A 94 -6.54 0.19 13.68
CA LEU A 94 -7.08 -0.25 12.40
C LEU A 94 -5.99 -0.86 11.52
N ALA A 95 -4.78 -0.31 11.58
CA ALA A 95 -3.67 -0.86 10.83
C ALA A 95 -3.30 -2.25 11.35
N VAL A 96 -3.35 -2.45 12.67
CA VAL A 96 -3.10 -3.77 13.25
C VAL A 96 -4.14 -4.77 12.77
N SER A 97 -5.41 -4.35 12.69
CA SER A 97 -6.46 -5.21 12.14
C SER A 97 -6.17 -5.54 10.67
N GLY A 98 -5.64 -4.58 9.92
CA GLY A 98 -5.27 -4.80 8.54
C GLY A 98 -4.15 -5.82 8.40
N ILE A 99 -3.15 -5.76 9.27
CA ILE A 99 -2.07 -6.74 9.26
C ILE A 99 -2.65 -8.15 9.46
N LYS A 100 -3.57 -8.28 10.41
CA LYS A 100 -4.22 -9.57 10.66
C LYS A 100 -5.04 -10.04 9.46
N ALA A 101 -5.52 -9.09 8.66
CA ALA A 101 -6.30 -9.41 7.46
C ALA A 101 -5.44 -9.63 6.22
N GLY A 102 -4.12 -9.57 6.34
CA GLY A 102 -3.23 -9.93 5.24
C GLY A 102 -2.35 -8.82 4.70
N ALA A 103 -2.39 -7.62 5.29
CA ALA A 103 -1.47 -6.56 4.87
C ALA A 103 -0.05 -6.93 5.26
N THR A 104 0.91 -6.46 4.47
CA THR A 104 2.31 -6.78 4.70
C THR A 104 2.93 -5.93 5.79
N ASP A 105 2.55 -4.64 5.85
CA ASP A 105 3.12 -3.70 6.80
C ASP A 105 2.25 -2.46 6.84
N PHE A 106 2.64 -1.48 7.65
CA PHE A 106 1.95 -0.20 7.67
C PHE A 106 2.94 0.94 7.93
N ILE A 107 2.56 2.15 7.53
CA ILE A 107 3.35 3.35 7.71
C ILE A 107 2.45 4.41 8.34
N VAL A 108 2.95 5.10 9.35
CA VAL A 108 2.17 6.10 10.09
C VAL A 108 2.43 7.49 9.54
N LYS A 109 1.38 8.30 9.40
CA LYS A 109 1.48 9.70 9.01
C LYS A 109 1.53 10.58 10.26
N PRO A 110 2.37 11.57 10.33
CA PRO A 110 3.38 11.94 9.32
C PRO A 110 4.51 10.93 9.33
N PHE A 111 5.09 10.73 8.16
CA PHE A 111 6.08 9.68 7.97
C PHE A 111 7.49 10.25 7.85
N ASP A 112 8.47 9.38 8.16
CA ASP A 112 9.87 9.65 7.88
C ASP A 112 10.16 9.19 6.45
N ASN A 113 10.79 10.04 5.65
CA ASN A 113 11.02 9.74 4.24
C ASN A 113 11.81 8.47 4.02
N ASP A 114 12.92 8.33 4.77
CA ASP A 114 13.78 7.15 4.60
C ASP A 114 13.08 5.88 5.04
N LYS A 115 12.30 5.98 6.11
CA LYS A 115 11.55 4.82 6.60
C LYS A 115 10.46 4.40 5.63
N LEU A 116 9.79 5.37 5.02
CA LEU A 116 8.77 5.07 4.01
C LEU A 116 9.40 4.33 2.84
N ILE A 117 10.51 4.84 2.33
CA ILE A 117 11.18 4.21 1.19
C ILE A 117 11.63 2.80 1.55
N ALA A 118 12.26 2.64 2.73
CA ALA A 118 12.76 1.34 3.15
C ALA A 118 11.62 0.33 3.33
N THR A 119 10.51 0.76 3.93
CA THR A 119 9.37 -0.12 4.17
C THR A 119 8.79 -0.62 2.84
N LEU A 120 8.64 0.27 1.86
CA LEU A 120 8.06 -0.11 0.57
C LEU A 120 9.02 -0.95 -0.24
N LYS A 121 10.31 -0.67 -0.20
CA LYS A 121 11.32 -1.51 -0.85
C LYS A 121 11.29 -2.91 -0.28
N GLU A 122 11.26 -3.01 1.04
CA GLU A 122 11.27 -4.30 1.70
C GLU A 122 10.02 -5.09 1.37
N ALA A 123 8.86 -4.43 1.35
CA ALA A 123 7.62 -5.11 1.00
C ALA A 123 7.69 -5.66 -0.42
N CYS A 124 8.23 -4.88 -1.35
CA CYS A 124 8.34 -5.31 -2.74
C CYS A 124 9.25 -6.50 -2.91
N SER A 125 10.28 -6.60 -2.09
CA SER A 125 11.25 -7.69 -2.23
C SER A 125 10.80 -9.00 -1.60
N LYS A 126 9.70 -8.99 -0.84
CA LYS A 126 9.21 -10.23 -0.25
C LYS A 126 8.60 -11.13 -1.30
N SER A 127 8.77 -12.42 -1.14
CA SER A 127 8.18 -13.39 -2.05
C SER A 127 6.67 -13.38 -1.96
N ALA A 128 6.03 -13.52 -3.10
CA ALA A 128 4.58 -13.55 -3.15
C ALA A 128 4.01 -14.72 -2.36
N GLY A 129 4.68 -15.82 -2.30
CA GLY A 129 4.21 -16.99 -1.58
C GLY A 129 4.58 -16.97 -0.12
N GLY A 130 5.21 -15.99 0.27
CA GLY A 130 5.74 -15.97 1.63
C GLY A 130 6.88 -16.89 1.82
N SER A 131 6.72 -17.48 1.30
CA SER A 131 7.34 -18.14 1.45
C SER A 131 8.10 -18.26 1.73
N ASP A 132 7.86 -18.16 2.07
CA ASP A 132 8.31 -18.28 2.39
C ASP A 132 8.63 -18.42 2.97
N ALA A 133 8.25 -18.59 3.29
CA ALA A 133 8.59 -18.69 3.78
C ALA A 133 9.14 -19.09 4.12
N GLY A 134 8.96 -19.23 4.08
CA GLY A 134 9.58 -19.63 4.38
C GLY A 134 10.15 -19.90 4.56
N SER A 135 10.25 -19.94 4.34
CA SER A 135 10.92 -20.10 4.47
C SER A 135 11.45 -20.06 4.99
N GLY A 136 11.32 -20.12 5.19
CA GLY A 136 11.89 -20.07 5.69
C GLY A 136 12.10 -20.22 6.23
N GLU A 137 12.08 -20.34 6.45
CA GLU A 137 12.31 -20.42 6.94
C GLU A 137 12.45 -20.49 7.24
#